data_f811724e279a7e6598169b0379b0ad67
#
_entry.id   f811724e279a7e6598169b0379b0ad67
#
_cell.length_a   1.000
_cell.length_b   1.000
_cell.length_c   1.000
_cell.angle_alpha   90.00
_cell.angle_beta   90.00
_cell.angle_gamma   90.00
#
_symmetry.space_group_name_H-M   'P 1'
#
loop_
_entity.id
_entity.type
_entity.pdbx_description
1 polymer ?
#
loop_
_entity_poly.entity_id
_entity_poly.type
_entity_poly.pdbx_seq_one_letter_code
_entity_poly.pdbx_strand_id
1 'polypeptide(L)'
;LPTRFYYKKKWNNGWINVVNPFRASLVLGTPGSGKSYAVVNSYIKQQIEKGFALYCYDYKFPDLSEITYNHLLNHLDGYKVKPKFYIINFDDPRKSHRCNPINASFMSDIADAYEASYTIMLNLNRSWISKQGDFFVESPIILLAAIIWYLRIYQGGRYCTFPHAIELLNKKYADVFTILRSYPELENYLSPFVDAWESSAVEQLQGQIASAKIPLSRMISPALYWVMTGDDFSLDINNPKEPKILVVGNNPDRQNIYSAALGLYNSRIVKLINKKGQLKSSVIIDELPTIYFRGLDNLI
;
A
#
# COMPACT_ATOMS: atom_id res chain seq x y z
N LEU A 1 15.52 -12.89 -20.35
CA LEU A 1 16.57 -12.84 -19.33
C LEU A 1 17.82 -13.48 -19.89
N PRO A 2 19.00 -12.83 -19.87
CA PRO A 2 20.25 -13.44 -20.29
C PRO A 2 20.63 -14.59 -19.35
N THR A 3 21.18 -15.65 -19.88
CA THR A 3 21.61 -16.81 -19.12
C THR A 3 22.91 -17.38 -19.68
N ARG A 4 23.63 -18.10 -18.84
CA ARG A 4 24.76 -18.92 -19.27
C ARG A 4 24.56 -20.35 -18.84
N PHE A 5 24.80 -21.29 -19.69
CA PHE A 5 24.68 -22.71 -19.38
C PHE A 5 25.88 -23.49 -19.94
N TYR A 6 26.26 -24.59 -19.24
CA TYR A 6 27.33 -25.45 -19.62
C TYR A 6 26.77 -26.62 -20.40
N TYR A 7 27.20 -26.78 -21.68
CA TYR A 7 26.78 -27.88 -22.53
C TYR A 7 27.90 -28.30 -23.48
N LYS A 8 28.07 -29.61 -23.68
CA LYS A 8 29.11 -30.19 -24.51
C LYS A 8 30.53 -29.64 -24.20
N LYS A 9 30.88 -29.63 -22.91
CA LYS A 9 32.16 -29.17 -22.37
C LYS A 9 32.53 -27.71 -22.62
N LYS A 10 31.53 -26.85 -22.92
CA LYS A 10 31.75 -25.40 -23.07
C LYS A 10 30.57 -24.60 -22.48
N TRP A 11 30.91 -23.37 -22.09
CA TRP A 11 29.92 -22.39 -21.68
C TRP A 11 29.26 -21.77 -22.91
N ASN A 12 27.95 -21.71 -22.89
CA ASN A 12 27.13 -21.09 -23.92
C ASN A 12 26.32 -19.95 -23.32
N ASN A 13 26.12 -18.89 -24.09
CA ASN A 13 25.19 -17.84 -23.78
C ASN A 13 23.82 -18.20 -24.35
N GLY A 14 22.79 -17.87 -23.59
CA GLY A 14 21.40 -18.11 -24.00
C GLY A 14 20.44 -17.09 -23.39
N TRP A 15 19.16 -17.33 -23.60
CA TRP A 15 18.09 -16.46 -23.14
C TRP A 15 16.95 -17.30 -22.58
N ILE A 16 16.39 -16.83 -21.45
CA ILE A 16 15.12 -17.32 -20.94
C ILE A 16 14.06 -16.31 -21.41
N ASN A 17 13.17 -16.75 -22.29
CA ASN A 17 12.09 -15.92 -22.82
C ASN A 17 10.82 -16.09 -21.98
N VAL A 18 10.28 -14.98 -21.48
CA VAL A 18 8.96 -14.95 -20.84
C VAL A 18 7.94 -14.58 -21.92
N VAL A 19 7.25 -15.59 -22.44
CA VAL A 19 6.37 -15.44 -23.61
C VAL A 19 5.12 -14.63 -23.28
N ASN A 20 4.58 -14.77 -22.05
CA ASN A 20 3.41 -14.01 -21.59
C ASN A 20 3.75 -13.22 -20.32
N PRO A 21 4.26 -11.97 -20.44
CA PRO A 21 4.65 -11.16 -19.29
C PRO A 21 3.46 -10.61 -18.50
N PHE A 22 2.21 -10.83 -18.96
CA PHE A 22 0.98 -10.43 -18.25
C PHE A 22 0.54 -11.44 -17.19
N ARG A 23 1.24 -12.54 -17.06
CA ARG A 23 1.12 -13.48 -15.97
C ARG A 23 2.17 -13.17 -14.91
N ALA A 24 1.89 -13.49 -13.66
CA ALA A 24 2.86 -13.28 -12.59
C ALA A 24 4.12 -14.13 -12.80
N SER A 25 5.26 -13.56 -12.39
CA SER A 25 6.54 -14.27 -12.31
C SER A 25 6.99 -14.30 -10.86
N LEU A 26 7.12 -15.50 -10.28
CA LEU A 26 7.66 -15.68 -8.94
C LEU A 26 9.13 -16.05 -9.03
N VAL A 27 9.98 -15.25 -8.39
CA VAL A 27 11.43 -15.47 -8.35
C VAL A 27 11.85 -15.88 -6.94
N LEU A 28 12.28 -17.13 -6.80
CA LEU A 28 12.74 -17.69 -5.53
C LEU A 28 14.25 -17.82 -5.51
N GLY A 29 14.84 -17.58 -4.36
CA GLY A 29 16.28 -17.75 -4.14
C GLY A 29 16.70 -17.25 -2.77
N THR A 30 17.80 -17.77 -2.27
CA THR A 30 18.40 -17.36 -1.00
C THR A 30 18.91 -15.91 -1.05
N PRO A 31 19.09 -15.24 0.07
CA PRO A 31 19.78 -13.95 0.13
C PRO A 31 21.13 -14.01 -0.61
N GLY A 32 21.46 -12.98 -1.39
CA GLY A 32 22.69 -12.93 -2.17
C GLY A 32 22.73 -13.78 -3.44
N SER A 33 21.67 -14.51 -3.80
CA SER A 33 21.62 -15.34 -5.02
C SER A 33 21.55 -14.56 -6.34
N GLY A 34 21.51 -13.23 -6.29
CA GLY A 34 21.47 -12.37 -7.48
C GLY A 34 20.09 -12.16 -8.09
N LYS A 35 18.99 -12.47 -7.36
CA LYS A 35 17.60 -12.29 -7.84
C LYS A 35 17.35 -10.90 -8.41
N SER A 36 17.67 -9.86 -7.62
CA SER A 36 17.43 -8.47 -8.01
C SER A 36 18.29 -8.10 -9.21
N TYR A 37 19.58 -8.47 -9.23
CA TYR A 37 20.49 -8.17 -10.32
C TYR A 37 20.12 -8.86 -11.63
N ALA A 38 19.92 -10.18 -11.60
CA ALA A 38 19.72 -10.98 -12.81
C ALA A 38 18.28 -10.88 -13.36
N VAL A 39 17.29 -10.78 -12.49
CA VAL A 39 15.88 -10.87 -12.89
C VAL A 39 15.17 -9.52 -12.73
N VAL A 40 15.11 -8.97 -11.52
CA VAL A 40 14.30 -7.77 -11.24
C VAL A 40 14.74 -6.58 -12.07
N ASN A 41 16.06 -6.30 -12.15
CA ASN A 41 16.60 -5.21 -12.96
C ASN A 41 16.29 -5.40 -14.45
N SER A 42 16.34 -6.64 -14.94
CA SER A 42 16.01 -6.95 -16.33
C SER A 42 14.52 -6.71 -16.62
N TYR A 43 13.62 -7.00 -15.67
CA TYR A 43 12.19 -6.68 -15.78
C TYR A 43 11.97 -5.17 -15.77
N ILE A 44 12.54 -4.43 -14.83
CA ILE A 44 12.43 -2.96 -14.74
C ILE A 44 12.84 -2.34 -16.08
N LYS A 45 14.03 -2.68 -16.57
CA LYS A 45 14.55 -2.19 -17.84
C LYS A 45 13.59 -2.44 -18.99
N GLN A 46 13.20 -3.70 -19.21
CA GLN A 46 12.38 -4.08 -20.36
C GLN A 46 10.96 -3.52 -20.28
N GLN A 47 10.37 -3.38 -19.09
CA GLN A 47 9.04 -2.81 -18.96
C GLN A 47 9.05 -1.31 -19.25
N ILE A 48 10.08 -0.59 -18.81
CA ILE A 48 10.28 0.83 -19.12
C ILE A 48 10.53 1.02 -20.62
N GLU A 49 11.42 0.23 -21.25
CA GLU A 49 11.68 0.24 -22.70
C GLU A 49 10.40 0.03 -23.53
N LYS A 50 9.45 -0.77 -23.02
CA LYS A 50 8.16 -1.04 -23.66
C LYS A 50 7.09 0.01 -23.38
N GLY A 51 7.41 1.07 -22.65
CA GLY A 51 6.49 2.15 -22.33
C GLY A 51 5.41 1.82 -21.28
N PHE A 52 5.67 0.87 -20.37
CA PHE A 52 4.73 0.51 -19.32
C PHE A 52 4.77 1.55 -18.18
N ALA A 53 3.62 1.82 -17.58
CA ALA A 53 3.57 2.39 -16.25
C ALA A 53 4.14 1.36 -15.26
N LEU A 54 4.76 1.82 -14.17
CA LEU A 54 5.45 0.89 -13.27
C LEU A 54 5.21 1.27 -11.81
N TYR A 55 4.89 0.26 -11.01
CA TYR A 55 4.94 0.30 -9.56
C TYR A 55 6.06 -0.60 -9.07
N CYS A 56 6.93 -0.08 -8.21
CA CYS A 56 8.02 -0.83 -7.63
C CYS A 56 8.04 -0.68 -6.10
N TYR A 57 7.92 -1.81 -5.40
CA TYR A 57 8.20 -1.88 -3.97
C TYR A 57 9.67 -2.21 -3.78
N ASP A 58 10.43 -1.25 -3.28
CA ASP A 58 11.87 -1.31 -3.06
C ASP A 58 12.14 -1.59 -1.57
N TYR A 59 12.42 -2.84 -1.24
CA TYR A 59 12.62 -3.26 0.16
C TYR A 59 13.89 -2.66 0.78
N LYS A 60 14.93 -2.50 -0.02
CA LYS A 60 16.22 -1.92 0.39
C LYS A 60 16.44 -0.57 -0.28
N PHE A 61 15.46 0.32 -0.11
CA PHE A 61 15.55 1.65 -0.68
C PHE A 61 16.92 2.30 -0.39
N PRO A 62 17.63 2.92 -1.41
CA PRO A 62 17.10 3.29 -2.72
C PRO A 62 17.51 2.39 -3.90
N ASP A 63 17.91 1.14 -3.70
CA ASP A 63 18.56 0.31 -4.72
C ASP A 63 17.74 0.21 -6.03
N LEU A 64 16.48 -0.21 -5.96
CA LEU A 64 15.63 -0.32 -7.15
C LEU A 64 15.12 1.04 -7.63
N SER A 65 15.02 2.02 -6.74
CA SER A 65 14.64 3.40 -7.08
C SER A 65 15.61 4.03 -8.05
N GLU A 66 16.90 3.95 -7.76
CA GLU A 66 17.96 4.49 -8.62
C GLU A 66 18.01 3.80 -9.98
N ILE A 67 17.89 2.46 -9.98
CA ILE A 67 17.86 1.65 -11.21
C ILE A 67 16.66 2.04 -12.07
N THR A 68 15.48 2.15 -11.45
CA THR A 68 14.23 2.50 -12.14
C THR A 68 14.32 3.90 -12.75
N TYR A 69 14.82 4.87 -11.99
CA TYR A 69 14.99 6.24 -12.46
C TYR A 69 15.97 6.34 -13.63
N ASN A 70 17.12 5.70 -13.51
CA ASN A 70 18.13 5.69 -14.57
C ASN A 70 17.62 5.05 -15.85
N HIS A 71 16.89 3.94 -15.77
CA HIS A 71 16.25 3.34 -16.95
C HIS A 71 15.19 4.25 -17.56
N LEU A 72 14.39 4.94 -16.73
CA LEU A 72 13.40 5.88 -17.24
C LEU A 72 14.05 7.02 -18.02
N LEU A 73 15.10 7.64 -17.49
CA LEU A 73 15.82 8.74 -18.17
C LEU A 73 16.36 8.31 -19.53
N ASN A 74 16.85 7.07 -19.64
CA ASN A 74 17.43 6.55 -20.88
C ASN A 74 16.39 6.09 -21.92
N HIS A 75 15.11 5.97 -21.55
CA HIS A 75 14.06 5.41 -22.42
C HIS A 75 12.79 6.26 -22.51
N LEU A 76 12.88 7.54 -22.17
CA LEU A 76 11.73 8.47 -22.21
C LEU A 76 11.09 8.57 -23.59
N ASP A 77 11.85 8.39 -24.65
CA ASP A 77 11.37 8.47 -26.04
C ASP A 77 10.49 7.28 -26.46
N GLY A 78 10.51 6.19 -25.68
CA GLY A 78 9.61 5.04 -25.86
C GLY A 78 8.16 5.29 -25.45
N TYR A 79 7.89 6.40 -24.77
CA TYR A 79 6.57 6.73 -24.25
C TYR A 79 5.82 7.72 -25.16
N LYS A 80 4.55 7.43 -25.48
CA LYS A 80 3.67 8.38 -26.17
C LYS A 80 3.39 9.63 -25.30
N VAL A 81 3.14 9.42 -24.02
CA VAL A 81 3.05 10.45 -22.99
C VAL A 81 4.13 10.14 -21.98
N LYS A 82 5.08 11.06 -21.78
CA LYS A 82 6.20 10.85 -20.88
C LYS A 82 5.71 10.70 -19.42
N PRO A 83 6.03 9.60 -18.74
CA PRO A 83 5.58 9.39 -17.37
C PRO A 83 6.34 10.30 -16.41
N LYS A 84 5.65 10.71 -15.34
CA LYS A 84 6.28 11.36 -14.19
C LYS A 84 6.82 10.30 -13.25
N PHE A 85 7.94 10.60 -12.60
CA PHE A 85 8.57 9.72 -11.61
C PHE A 85 8.25 10.20 -10.20
N TYR A 86 7.75 9.29 -9.37
CA TYR A 86 7.38 9.56 -7.99
C TYR A 86 8.01 8.56 -7.04
N ILE A 87 8.36 9.05 -5.85
CA ILE A 87 8.92 8.24 -4.77
C ILE A 87 8.10 8.49 -3.51
N ILE A 88 7.77 7.43 -2.79
CA ILE A 88 7.32 7.46 -1.40
C ILE A 88 8.44 6.93 -0.52
N ASN A 89 8.95 7.78 0.36
CA ASN A 89 10.00 7.46 1.32
C ASN A 89 9.70 8.10 2.68
N PHE A 90 9.60 7.28 3.71
CA PHE A 90 9.32 7.75 5.06
C PHE A 90 10.57 8.05 5.89
N ASP A 91 11.76 7.65 5.46
CA ASP A 91 13.01 7.92 6.19
C ASP A 91 13.46 9.39 6.05
N ASP A 92 13.33 9.94 4.85
CA ASP A 92 13.61 11.36 4.60
C ASP A 92 12.45 11.98 3.82
N PRO A 93 11.48 12.61 4.50
CA PRO A 93 10.31 13.22 3.87
C PRO A 93 10.66 14.32 2.85
N ARG A 94 11.85 14.94 2.95
CA ARG A 94 12.33 15.95 1.99
C ARG A 94 12.66 15.34 0.62
N LYS A 95 12.90 14.04 0.59
CA LYS A 95 13.17 13.24 -0.61
C LYS A 95 12.00 12.34 -0.99
N SER A 96 10.80 12.68 -0.52
CA SER A 96 9.57 11.95 -0.80
C SER A 96 8.55 12.86 -1.43
N HIS A 97 7.80 12.36 -2.38
CA HIS A 97 6.52 12.94 -2.75
C HIS A 97 5.48 12.59 -1.70
N ARG A 98 4.41 13.37 -1.69
CA ARG A 98 3.30 13.23 -0.74
C ARG A 98 2.10 12.65 -1.48
N CYS A 99 1.50 11.64 -0.89
CA CYS A 99 0.30 11.04 -1.46
C CYS A 99 -0.57 10.44 -0.36
N ASN A 100 -1.83 10.80 -0.37
CA ASN A 100 -2.83 10.27 0.54
C ASN A 100 -3.42 8.95 -0.04
N PRO A 101 -3.10 7.77 0.54
CA PRO A 101 -3.57 6.50 0.00
C PRO A 101 -5.06 6.23 0.23
N ILE A 102 -5.70 7.00 1.16
CA ILE A 102 -7.13 6.90 1.47
C ILE A 102 -7.88 8.17 1.08
N ASN A 103 -7.44 8.85 0.02
CA ASN A 103 -8.12 10.03 -0.47
C ASN A 103 -9.62 9.75 -0.73
N ALA A 104 -10.48 10.67 -0.28
CA ALA A 104 -11.93 10.55 -0.36
C ALA A 104 -12.46 10.30 -1.79
N SER A 105 -11.79 10.83 -2.81
CA SER A 105 -12.18 10.64 -4.21
C SER A 105 -12.10 9.19 -4.70
N PHE A 106 -11.35 8.34 -4.00
CA PHE A 106 -11.21 6.92 -4.33
C PHE A 106 -12.12 6.00 -3.51
N MET A 107 -12.91 6.56 -2.61
CA MET A 107 -13.84 5.79 -1.77
C MET A 107 -15.28 6.09 -2.21
N SER A 108 -15.94 5.08 -2.74
CA SER A 108 -17.33 5.15 -3.18
C SER A 108 -18.32 4.54 -2.18
N ASP A 109 -17.83 3.63 -1.36
CA ASP A 109 -18.63 2.86 -0.40
C ASP A 109 -17.83 2.66 0.90
N ILE A 110 -18.54 2.42 2.02
CA ILE A 110 -17.92 2.15 3.32
C ILE A 110 -17.05 0.89 3.30
N ALA A 111 -17.32 -0.04 2.39
CA ALA A 111 -16.46 -1.20 2.15
C ALA A 111 -15.02 -0.81 1.74
N ASP A 112 -14.84 0.34 1.08
CA ASP A 112 -13.50 0.85 0.76
C ASP A 112 -12.74 1.30 2.02
N ALA A 113 -13.46 1.88 3.00
CA ALA A 113 -12.89 2.24 4.30
C ALA A 113 -12.57 0.99 5.14
N TYR A 114 -13.45 -0.01 5.12
CA TYR A 114 -13.20 -1.29 5.78
C TYR A 114 -11.97 -1.99 5.22
N GLU A 115 -11.80 -2.00 3.91
CA GLU A 115 -10.63 -2.62 3.28
C GLU A 115 -9.32 -1.89 3.60
N ALA A 116 -9.35 -0.55 3.65
CA ALA A 116 -8.20 0.23 4.08
C ALA A 116 -7.83 -0.09 5.53
N SER A 117 -8.83 -0.11 6.42
CA SER A 117 -8.68 -0.49 7.83
C SER A 117 -8.11 -1.90 7.99
N TYR A 118 -8.71 -2.87 7.31
CA TYR A 118 -8.30 -4.27 7.30
C TYR A 118 -6.84 -4.42 6.86
N THR A 119 -6.48 -3.78 5.75
CA THR A 119 -5.12 -3.85 5.19
C THR A 119 -4.08 -3.34 6.19
N ILE A 120 -4.33 -2.20 6.83
CA ILE A 120 -3.36 -1.61 7.75
C ILE A 120 -3.22 -2.41 9.04
N MET A 121 -4.34 -2.86 9.60
CA MET A 121 -4.36 -3.60 10.85
C MET A 121 -3.65 -4.96 10.71
N LEU A 122 -3.83 -5.66 9.60
CA LEU A 122 -3.14 -6.92 9.33
C LEU A 122 -1.65 -6.75 9.01
N ASN A 123 -1.24 -5.62 8.40
CA ASN A 123 0.17 -5.32 8.24
C ASN A 123 0.85 -4.98 9.58
N LEU A 124 0.14 -4.31 10.51
CA LEU A 124 0.64 -4.04 11.86
C LEU A 124 0.71 -5.29 12.75
N ASN A 125 -0.21 -6.23 12.56
CA ASN A 125 -0.32 -7.47 13.34
C ASN A 125 -0.53 -8.67 12.43
N ARG A 126 0.52 -9.19 11.84
CA ARG A 126 0.46 -10.32 10.89
C ARG A 126 -0.12 -11.61 11.47
N SER A 127 -0.02 -11.82 12.77
CA SER A 127 -0.66 -12.96 13.45
C SER A 127 -2.19 -12.92 13.34
N TRP A 128 -2.77 -11.77 13.03
CA TRP A 128 -4.22 -11.63 12.82
C TRP A 128 -4.71 -12.24 11.50
N ILE A 129 -3.81 -12.44 10.53
CA ILE A 129 -4.14 -13.08 9.24
C ILE A 129 -4.74 -14.48 9.47
N SER A 130 -4.25 -15.21 10.46
CA SER A 130 -4.77 -16.55 10.82
C SER A 130 -5.94 -16.53 11.81
N LYS A 131 -6.35 -15.35 12.28
CA LYS A 131 -7.40 -15.15 13.30
C LYS A 131 -8.58 -14.35 12.76
N GLN A 132 -8.83 -14.39 11.47
CA GLN A 132 -9.98 -13.74 10.86
C GLN A 132 -11.28 -14.28 11.47
N GLY A 133 -12.22 -13.37 11.79
CA GLY A 133 -13.46 -13.72 12.50
C GLY A 133 -13.34 -13.70 14.02
N ASP A 134 -12.13 -13.52 14.59
CA ASP A 134 -11.96 -13.29 16.02
C ASP A 134 -12.46 -11.90 16.39
N PHE A 135 -13.21 -11.79 17.48
CA PHE A 135 -13.81 -10.54 17.96
C PHE A 135 -12.78 -9.43 18.19
N PHE A 136 -11.61 -9.74 18.77
CA PHE A 136 -10.55 -8.77 19.04
C PHE A 136 -9.76 -8.39 17.79
N VAL A 137 -9.93 -9.09 16.69
CA VAL A 137 -9.39 -8.73 15.38
C VAL A 137 -10.38 -7.87 14.59
N GLU A 138 -11.65 -8.28 14.56
CA GLU A 138 -12.66 -7.59 13.77
C GLU A 138 -13.08 -6.24 14.38
N SER A 139 -13.20 -6.14 15.71
CA SER A 139 -13.62 -4.90 16.38
C SER A 139 -12.73 -3.71 16.04
N PRO A 140 -11.38 -3.76 16.18
CA PRO A 140 -10.53 -2.63 15.82
C PRO A 140 -10.59 -2.27 14.33
N ILE A 141 -10.80 -3.25 13.45
CA ILE A 141 -10.95 -3.02 12.01
C ILE A 141 -12.23 -2.25 11.73
N ILE A 142 -13.34 -2.66 12.33
CA ILE A 142 -14.65 -2.02 12.18
C ILE A 142 -14.63 -0.58 12.73
N LEU A 143 -14.06 -0.38 13.91
CA LEU A 143 -13.95 0.96 14.50
C LEU A 143 -13.11 1.91 13.63
N LEU A 144 -11.97 1.46 13.15
CA LEU A 144 -11.13 2.26 12.26
C LEU A 144 -11.83 2.52 10.91
N ALA A 145 -12.58 1.56 10.39
CA ALA A 145 -13.36 1.72 9.16
C ALA A 145 -14.45 2.79 9.33
N ALA A 146 -15.19 2.78 10.47
CA ALA A 146 -16.17 3.80 10.79
C ALA A 146 -15.53 5.20 10.86
N ILE A 147 -14.35 5.33 11.49
CA ILE A 147 -13.63 6.59 11.59
C ILE A 147 -13.18 7.07 10.19
N ILE A 148 -12.61 6.19 9.36
CA ILE A 148 -12.19 6.54 7.99
C ILE A 148 -13.40 6.98 7.18
N TRP A 149 -14.51 6.27 7.25
CA TRP A 149 -15.72 6.62 6.53
C TRP A 149 -16.34 7.94 7.02
N TYR A 150 -16.38 8.19 8.33
CA TYR A 150 -16.73 9.49 8.86
C TYR A 150 -15.90 10.62 8.23
N LEU A 151 -14.57 10.48 8.21
CA LEU A 151 -13.70 11.48 7.62
C LEU A 151 -13.91 11.63 6.11
N ARG A 152 -14.37 10.56 5.44
CA ARG A 152 -14.71 10.57 4.00
C ARG A 152 -15.92 11.46 3.73
N ILE A 153 -16.93 11.45 4.60
CA ILE A 153 -18.16 12.24 4.42
C ILE A 153 -18.07 13.62 5.06
N TYR A 154 -17.31 13.76 6.14
CA TYR A 154 -17.17 15.03 6.84
C TYR A 154 -16.48 16.08 5.97
N GLN A 155 -17.13 17.24 5.80
CA GLN A 155 -16.62 18.37 5.00
C GLN A 155 -16.11 17.97 3.60
N GLY A 156 -16.82 17.08 2.91
CA GLY A 156 -16.44 16.63 1.57
C GLY A 156 -15.13 15.83 1.52
N GLY A 157 -14.72 15.24 2.63
CA GLY A 157 -13.52 14.40 2.72
C GLY A 157 -12.20 15.16 2.89
N ARG A 158 -12.26 16.45 3.21
CA ARG A 158 -11.07 17.30 3.41
C ARG A 158 -10.04 16.70 4.38
N TYR A 159 -10.54 16.01 5.40
CA TYR A 159 -9.70 15.39 6.44
C TYR A 159 -9.60 13.87 6.30
N CYS A 160 -10.03 13.31 5.17
CA CYS A 160 -9.94 11.87 4.92
C CYS A 160 -8.50 11.46 4.62
N THR A 161 -7.67 11.47 5.65
CA THR A 161 -6.29 11.00 5.63
C THR A 161 -6.04 10.07 6.80
N PHE A 162 -5.09 9.17 6.65
CA PHE A 162 -4.78 8.21 7.70
C PHE A 162 -4.27 8.86 9.00
N PRO A 163 -3.42 9.90 8.98
CA PRO A 163 -3.07 10.66 10.17
C PRO A 163 -4.28 11.23 10.93
N HIS A 164 -5.25 11.82 10.23
CA HIS A 164 -6.45 12.33 10.89
C HIS A 164 -7.31 11.21 11.51
N ALA A 165 -7.33 10.02 10.88
CA ALA A 165 -8.01 8.87 11.46
C ALA A 165 -7.35 8.40 12.78
N ILE A 166 -6.03 8.38 12.84
CA ILE A 166 -5.29 8.07 14.07
C ILE A 166 -5.56 9.13 15.15
N GLU A 167 -5.48 10.41 14.79
CA GLU A 167 -5.71 11.51 15.75
C GLU A 167 -7.13 11.51 16.31
N LEU A 168 -8.14 11.22 15.47
CA LEU A 168 -9.52 11.10 15.93
C LEU A 168 -9.68 9.89 16.87
N LEU A 169 -9.14 8.72 16.49
CA LEU A 169 -9.18 7.52 17.32
C LEU A 169 -8.53 7.74 18.69
N ASN A 170 -7.50 8.58 18.79
CA ASN A 170 -6.79 8.85 20.03
C ASN A 170 -7.53 9.78 21.00
N LYS A 171 -8.62 10.42 20.56
CA LYS A 171 -9.49 11.21 21.47
C LYS A 171 -10.16 10.32 22.51
N LYS A 172 -10.80 10.94 23.51
CA LYS A 172 -11.63 10.22 24.47
C LYS A 172 -12.73 9.49 23.71
N TYR A 173 -12.98 8.23 24.02
CA TYR A 173 -13.98 7.42 23.30
C TYR A 173 -15.39 8.02 23.37
N ALA A 174 -15.76 8.69 24.49
CA ALA A 174 -17.03 9.41 24.61
C ALA A 174 -17.18 10.49 23.52
N ASP A 175 -16.12 11.27 23.27
CA ASP A 175 -16.12 12.30 22.23
C ASP A 175 -16.18 11.66 20.83
N VAL A 176 -15.40 10.58 20.61
CA VAL A 176 -15.38 9.85 19.34
C VAL A 176 -16.76 9.31 19.02
N PHE A 177 -17.42 8.61 19.96
CA PHE A 177 -18.75 8.05 19.71
C PHE A 177 -19.81 9.13 19.53
N THR A 178 -19.76 10.24 20.27
CA THR A 178 -20.65 11.37 20.07
C THR A 178 -20.54 11.93 18.66
N ILE A 179 -19.32 12.09 18.15
CA ILE A 179 -19.06 12.57 16.79
C ILE A 179 -19.56 11.57 15.75
N LEU A 180 -19.19 10.30 15.88
CA LEU A 180 -19.53 9.28 14.88
C LEU A 180 -21.04 9.00 14.82
N ARG A 181 -21.75 9.01 15.94
CA ARG A 181 -23.22 8.81 16.00
C ARG A 181 -24.03 9.96 15.37
N SER A 182 -23.40 11.10 15.11
CA SER A 182 -24.06 12.19 14.36
C SER A 182 -24.33 11.83 12.89
N TYR A 183 -23.79 10.69 12.41
CA TYR A 183 -24.00 10.18 11.06
C TYR A 183 -24.74 8.84 11.10
N PRO A 184 -26.06 8.79 10.74
CA PRO A 184 -26.89 7.59 10.87
C PRO A 184 -26.35 6.37 10.12
N GLU A 185 -25.66 6.58 9.00
CA GLU A 185 -25.05 5.49 8.20
C GLU A 185 -23.95 4.73 8.94
N LEU A 186 -23.42 5.26 10.04
CA LEU A 186 -22.41 4.60 10.88
C LEU A 186 -23.00 3.80 12.04
N GLU A 187 -24.31 3.89 12.29
CA GLU A 187 -24.96 3.30 13.46
C GLU A 187 -24.66 1.79 13.59
N ASN A 188 -24.83 1.04 12.51
CA ASN A 188 -24.59 -0.41 12.51
C ASN A 188 -23.13 -0.80 12.78
N TYR A 189 -22.18 0.07 12.43
CA TYR A 189 -20.75 -0.14 12.68
C TYR A 189 -20.37 0.20 14.12
N LEU A 190 -21.15 1.05 14.77
CA LEU A 190 -20.87 1.55 16.11
C LEU A 190 -21.63 0.78 17.19
N SER A 191 -22.75 0.11 16.85
CA SER A 191 -23.62 -0.53 17.84
C SER A 191 -22.87 -1.45 18.82
N PRO A 192 -21.92 -2.33 18.41
CA PRO A 192 -21.22 -3.19 19.36
C PRO A 192 -20.41 -2.42 20.41
N PHE A 193 -19.93 -1.22 20.06
CA PHE A 193 -19.15 -0.36 20.95
C PHE A 193 -20.04 0.50 21.83
N VAL A 194 -21.13 1.01 21.28
CA VAL A 194 -22.11 1.85 21.99
C VAL A 194 -22.85 1.00 23.02
N ASP A 195 -23.29 -0.21 22.66
CA ASP A 195 -23.96 -1.14 23.57
C ASP A 195 -23.06 -1.51 24.76
N ALA A 196 -21.76 -1.75 24.50
CA ALA A 196 -20.79 -2.00 25.55
C ALA A 196 -20.57 -0.76 26.45
N TRP A 197 -20.64 0.44 25.88
CA TRP A 197 -20.53 1.70 26.65
C TRP A 197 -21.76 1.96 27.50
N GLU A 198 -22.95 1.80 26.94
CA GLU A 198 -24.23 2.07 27.61
C GLU A 198 -24.57 0.99 28.66
N SER A 199 -24.17 -0.26 28.44
CA SER A 199 -24.34 -1.38 29.37
C SER A 199 -23.36 -1.43 30.54
N SER A 200 -22.46 -0.43 30.63
CA SER A 200 -21.38 -0.40 31.65
C SER A 200 -20.35 -1.52 31.51
N ALA A 201 -20.29 -2.21 30.38
CA ALA A 201 -19.24 -3.18 30.04
C ALA A 201 -17.92 -2.46 29.65
N VAL A 202 -17.48 -1.52 30.48
CA VAL A 202 -16.37 -0.59 30.20
C VAL A 202 -15.06 -1.32 29.95
N GLU A 203 -14.80 -2.42 30.66
CA GLU A 203 -13.56 -3.21 30.47
C GLU A 203 -13.47 -3.84 29.07
N GLN A 204 -14.60 -4.38 28.57
CA GLN A 204 -14.69 -4.93 27.23
C GLN A 204 -14.47 -3.84 26.17
N LEU A 205 -15.14 -2.69 26.33
CA LEU A 205 -14.98 -1.55 25.44
C LEU A 205 -13.53 -1.04 25.42
N GLN A 206 -12.90 -0.92 26.59
CA GLN A 206 -11.50 -0.52 26.70
C GLN A 206 -10.57 -1.50 25.99
N GLY A 207 -10.82 -2.82 26.11
CA GLY A 207 -10.08 -3.85 25.38
C GLY A 207 -10.20 -3.71 23.87
N GLN A 208 -11.42 -3.49 23.35
CA GLN A 208 -11.65 -3.27 21.91
C GLN A 208 -10.92 -2.02 21.40
N ILE A 209 -11.04 -0.89 22.09
CA ILE A 209 -10.40 0.37 21.72
C ILE A 209 -8.88 0.26 21.82
N ALA A 210 -8.36 -0.37 22.87
CA ALA A 210 -6.92 -0.57 23.06
C ALA A 210 -6.31 -1.44 21.95
N SER A 211 -7.04 -2.48 21.50
CA SER A 211 -6.59 -3.34 20.40
C SER A 211 -6.48 -2.58 19.06
N ALA A 212 -7.22 -1.48 18.89
CA ALA A 212 -7.05 -0.56 17.77
C ALA A 212 -5.91 0.45 18.02
N LYS A 213 -5.91 1.12 19.18
CA LYS A 213 -4.99 2.22 19.49
C LYS A 213 -3.52 1.78 19.57
N ILE A 214 -3.24 0.65 20.22
CA ILE A 214 -1.87 0.20 20.48
C ILE A 214 -1.09 -0.06 19.17
N PRO A 215 -1.59 -0.83 18.19
CA PRO A 215 -0.89 -0.99 16.93
C PRO A 215 -0.73 0.31 16.15
N LEU A 216 -1.78 1.13 16.10
CA LEU A 216 -1.80 2.38 15.33
C LEU A 216 -0.90 3.46 15.93
N SER A 217 -0.68 3.47 17.25
CA SER A 217 0.24 4.42 17.89
C SER A 217 1.68 4.31 17.37
N ARG A 218 2.08 3.14 16.87
CA ARG A 218 3.40 2.93 16.25
C ARG A 218 3.57 3.72 14.96
N MET A 219 2.48 4.15 14.33
CA MET A 219 2.49 4.94 13.11
C MET A 219 2.45 6.45 13.34
N ILE A 220 2.43 6.90 14.60
CA ILE A 220 2.48 8.32 14.94
C ILE A 220 3.91 8.81 14.71
N SER A 221 4.13 9.42 13.57
CA SER A 221 5.43 9.93 13.14
C SER A 221 5.25 11.18 12.27
N PRO A 222 5.99 12.28 12.53
CA PRO A 222 5.93 13.46 11.67
C PRO A 222 6.22 13.16 10.20
N ALA A 223 7.14 12.23 9.92
CA ALA A 223 7.48 11.83 8.57
C ALA A 223 6.33 11.11 7.86
N LEU A 224 5.72 10.11 8.50
CA LEU A 224 4.53 9.43 7.98
C LEU A 224 3.37 10.40 7.78
N TYR A 225 3.12 11.27 8.76
CA TYR A 225 2.04 12.26 8.70
C TYR A 225 2.23 13.22 7.54
N TRP A 226 3.44 13.73 7.35
CA TRP A 226 3.75 14.62 6.25
C TRP A 226 3.48 13.98 4.88
N VAL A 227 4.01 12.78 4.65
CA VAL A 227 3.87 12.07 3.37
C VAL A 227 2.43 11.69 3.09
N MET A 228 1.70 11.16 4.11
CA MET A 228 0.36 10.60 3.94
C MET A 228 -0.78 11.63 3.96
N THR A 229 -0.50 12.92 4.17
CA THR A 229 -1.50 13.99 4.15
C THR A 229 -1.46 14.85 2.89
N GLY A 230 -0.52 14.62 1.98
CA GLY A 230 -0.40 15.41 0.76
C GLY A 230 -0.98 14.72 -0.47
N ASP A 231 -1.11 15.48 -1.54
CA ASP A 231 -1.71 15.06 -2.82
C ASP A 231 -0.86 15.57 -4.00
N ASP A 232 0.46 15.31 -3.98
CA ASP A 232 1.36 15.69 -5.08
C ASP A 232 1.06 14.89 -6.36
N PHE A 233 0.47 13.71 -6.22
CA PHE A 233 0.04 12.86 -7.33
C PHE A 233 -1.08 11.89 -6.89
N SER A 234 -1.74 11.30 -7.89
CA SER A 234 -2.78 10.27 -7.70
C SER A 234 -2.24 8.86 -8.00
N LEU A 235 -2.80 7.85 -7.33
CA LEU A 235 -2.33 6.46 -7.42
C LEU A 235 -2.82 5.70 -8.68
N ASP A 236 -3.51 6.35 -9.61
CA ASP A 236 -3.88 5.80 -10.92
C ASP A 236 -2.67 5.83 -11.89
N ILE A 237 -1.62 5.09 -11.55
CA ILE A 237 -0.31 5.18 -12.21
C ILE A 237 -0.33 4.90 -13.71
N ASN A 238 -1.28 4.10 -14.18
CA ASN A 238 -1.42 3.71 -15.59
C ASN A 238 -2.48 4.52 -16.35
N ASN A 239 -2.82 5.70 -15.85
CA ASN A 239 -3.69 6.65 -16.55
C ASN A 239 -3.04 7.08 -17.88
N PRO A 240 -3.72 6.88 -19.03
CA PRO A 240 -3.13 7.22 -20.34
C PRO A 240 -2.81 8.71 -20.52
N LYS A 241 -3.49 9.59 -19.79
CA LYS A 241 -3.26 11.05 -19.87
C LYS A 241 -2.11 11.51 -18.99
N GLU A 242 -1.81 10.77 -17.93
CA GLU A 242 -0.77 11.09 -16.95
C GLU A 242 -0.13 9.81 -16.39
N PRO A 243 0.62 9.08 -17.22
CA PRO A 243 1.29 7.87 -16.76
C PRO A 243 2.34 8.18 -15.70
N LYS A 244 2.56 7.24 -14.79
CA LYS A 244 3.49 7.42 -13.67
C LYS A 244 4.37 6.19 -13.50
N ILE A 245 5.58 6.44 -13.05
CA ILE A 245 6.47 5.44 -12.48
C ILE A 245 6.53 5.74 -10.98
N LEU A 246 6.02 4.84 -10.16
CA LEU A 246 5.98 5.02 -8.72
C LEU A 246 6.87 4.00 -8.03
N VAL A 247 7.81 4.47 -7.25
CA VAL A 247 8.61 3.63 -6.36
C VAL A 247 8.23 3.92 -4.92
N VAL A 248 7.97 2.87 -4.14
CA VAL A 248 7.72 2.98 -2.71
C VAL A 248 8.84 2.27 -1.95
N GLY A 249 9.57 3.06 -1.16
CA GLY A 249 10.72 2.60 -0.41
C GLY A 249 10.34 2.06 0.97
N ASN A 250 10.86 0.89 1.31
CA ASN A 250 10.84 0.39 2.69
C ASN A 250 12.24 0.51 3.31
N ASN A 251 12.32 0.31 4.61
CA ASN A 251 13.55 0.24 5.37
C ASN A 251 13.51 -1.04 6.23
N PRO A 252 14.47 -1.96 6.08
CA PRO A 252 14.53 -3.20 6.86
C PRO A 252 14.48 -2.97 8.38
N ASP A 253 15.11 -1.89 8.88
CA ASP A 253 15.15 -1.57 10.32
C ASP A 253 13.80 -1.10 10.87
N ARG A 254 12.92 -0.58 10.00
CA ARG A 254 11.58 -0.04 10.34
C ARG A 254 10.44 -0.80 9.64
N GLN A 255 10.73 -1.98 9.13
CA GLN A 255 9.84 -2.78 8.29
C GLN A 255 8.42 -2.89 8.85
N ASN A 256 8.26 -3.18 10.14
CA ASN A 256 6.95 -3.42 10.75
C ASN A 256 6.02 -2.22 10.70
N ILE A 257 6.57 -1.01 10.73
CA ILE A 257 5.81 0.24 10.67
C ILE A 257 5.55 0.64 9.22
N TYR A 258 6.61 0.67 8.41
CA TYR A 258 6.51 1.13 7.04
C TYR A 258 5.70 0.18 6.16
N SER A 259 5.80 -1.14 6.39
CA SER A 259 4.97 -2.11 5.66
C SER A 259 3.47 -1.89 5.87
N ALA A 260 3.05 -1.40 7.04
CA ALA A 260 1.66 -1.10 7.28
C ALA A 260 1.18 0.11 6.46
N ALA A 261 1.97 1.19 6.44
CA ALA A 261 1.68 2.35 5.59
C ALA A 261 1.71 2.00 4.10
N LEU A 262 2.77 1.30 3.65
CA LEU A 262 2.94 0.89 2.26
C LEU A 262 1.87 -0.11 1.80
N GLY A 263 1.33 -0.91 2.71
CA GLY A 263 0.19 -1.80 2.45
C GLY A 263 -1.04 -1.06 1.92
N LEU A 264 -1.31 0.16 2.41
CA LEU A 264 -2.40 1.00 1.90
C LEU A 264 -2.16 1.43 0.45
N TYR A 265 -0.93 1.83 0.10
CA TYR A 265 -0.59 2.16 -1.29
C TYR A 265 -0.75 0.94 -2.19
N ASN A 266 -0.25 -0.22 -1.75
CA ASN A 266 -0.33 -1.46 -2.50
C ASN A 266 -1.78 -1.87 -2.79
N SER A 267 -2.63 -1.92 -1.77
CA SER A 267 -4.04 -2.31 -1.93
C SER A 267 -4.80 -1.36 -2.85
N ARG A 268 -4.50 -0.07 -2.78
CA ARG A 268 -5.11 0.92 -3.66
C ARG A 268 -4.64 0.79 -5.10
N ILE A 269 -3.34 0.60 -5.32
CA ILE A 269 -2.77 0.42 -6.65
C ILE A 269 -3.37 -0.78 -7.36
N VAL A 270 -3.49 -1.93 -6.69
CA VAL A 270 -4.12 -3.14 -7.28
C VAL A 270 -5.50 -2.83 -7.85
N LYS A 271 -6.33 -2.08 -7.10
CA LYS A 271 -7.67 -1.70 -7.55
C LYS A 271 -7.67 -0.74 -8.73
N LEU A 272 -6.69 0.14 -8.81
CA LEU A 272 -6.65 1.20 -9.81
C LEU A 272 -6.04 0.74 -11.13
N ILE A 273 -5.01 -0.12 -11.10
CA ILE A 273 -4.32 -0.56 -12.32
C ILE A 273 -5.08 -1.61 -13.11
N ASN A 274 -5.93 -2.42 -12.45
CA ASN A 274 -6.68 -3.49 -13.09
C ASN A 274 -8.03 -3.00 -13.64
N LYS A 275 -8.00 -1.94 -14.45
CA LYS A 275 -9.18 -1.34 -15.07
C LYS A 275 -9.06 -1.34 -16.58
N LYS A 276 -10.20 -1.48 -17.29
CA LYS A 276 -10.26 -1.36 -18.75
C LYS A 276 -9.87 0.05 -19.20
N GLY A 277 -9.20 0.13 -20.36
CA GLY A 277 -8.82 1.42 -20.96
C GLY A 277 -7.58 2.08 -20.37
N GLN A 278 -6.91 1.43 -19.43
CA GLN A 278 -5.66 1.91 -18.85
C GLN A 278 -4.44 1.44 -19.65
N LEU A 279 -3.30 2.10 -19.45
CA LEU A 279 -2.03 1.67 -20.04
C LEU A 279 -1.59 0.32 -19.44
N LYS A 280 -0.76 -0.39 -20.20
CA LYS A 280 -0.04 -1.55 -19.68
C LYS A 280 0.81 -1.13 -18.48
N SER A 281 0.77 -1.91 -17.43
CA SER A 281 1.52 -1.61 -16.20
C SER A 281 2.24 -2.85 -15.67
N SER A 282 3.31 -2.61 -14.94
CA SER A 282 4.08 -3.62 -14.25
C SER A 282 4.07 -3.35 -12.75
N VAL A 283 3.91 -4.40 -11.95
CA VAL A 283 4.02 -4.38 -10.50
C VAL A 283 5.22 -5.22 -10.11
N ILE A 284 6.24 -4.60 -9.55
CA ILE A 284 7.47 -5.24 -9.11
C ILE A 284 7.52 -5.17 -7.58
N ILE A 285 7.69 -6.31 -6.94
CA ILE A 285 7.71 -6.42 -5.49
C ILE A 285 9.00 -7.13 -5.09
N ASP A 286 9.91 -6.40 -4.48
CA ASP A 286 11.11 -6.97 -3.88
C ASP A 286 10.80 -7.48 -2.48
N GLU A 287 11.27 -8.69 -2.14
CA GLU A 287 11.05 -9.32 -0.83
C GLU A 287 9.57 -9.36 -0.40
N LEU A 288 8.70 -9.96 -1.22
CA LEU A 288 7.25 -10.07 -0.99
C LEU A 288 6.86 -10.51 0.44
N PRO A 289 7.57 -11.42 1.14
CA PRO A 289 7.21 -11.80 2.51
C PRO A 289 7.30 -10.65 3.54
N THR A 290 7.89 -9.52 3.17
CA THR A 290 8.06 -8.37 4.09
C THR A 290 6.81 -7.50 4.22
N ILE A 291 5.82 -7.68 3.35
CA ILE A 291 4.58 -6.90 3.32
C ILE A 291 3.37 -7.82 3.11
N TYR A 292 2.25 -7.52 3.78
CA TYR A 292 0.97 -8.14 3.46
C TYR A 292 0.34 -7.38 2.28
N PHE A 293 0.30 -8.05 1.12
CA PHE A 293 -0.18 -7.47 -0.12
C PHE A 293 -1.54 -8.05 -0.49
N ARG A 294 -2.60 -7.44 0.05
CA ARG A 294 -3.98 -7.89 -0.20
C ARG A 294 -4.37 -7.70 -1.66
N GLY A 295 -5.00 -8.71 -2.24
CA GLY A 295 -5.51 -8.67 -3.61
C GLY A 295 -4.44 -8.86 -4.68
N LEU A 296 -3.23 -9.31 -4.31
CA LEU A 296 -2.18 -9.64 -5.27
C LEU A 296 -2.64 -10.74 -6.24
N ASP A 297 -3.42 -11.69 -5.77
CA ASP A 297 -4.06 -12.76 -6.54
C ASP A 297 -5.01 -12.23 -7.62
N ASN A 298 -5.60 -11.07 -7.43
CA ASN A 298 -6.47 -10.44 -8.42
C ASN A 298 -5.70 -9.80 -9.60
N LEU A 299 -4.38 -9.68 -9.50
CA LEU A 299 -3.52 -9.17 -10.59
C LEU A 299 -3.03 -10.28 -11.51
N ILE A 300 -3.11 -11.54 -11.07
CA ILE A 300 -2.64 -12.73 -11.77
C ILE A 300 -3.78 -13.36 -12.55
#